data_dcacbdf0b17d07f406581160ab219244
#
_entry.id   dcacbdf0b17d07f406581160ab219244
#
_cell.length_a   1.000
_cell.length_b   1.000
_cell.length_c   1.000
_cell.angle_alpha   90.00
_cell.angle_beta   90.00
_cell.angle_gamma   90.00
#
_symmetry.space_group_name_H-M   'P 1'
#
loop_
_entity.id
_entity.type
_entity.pdbx_description
1 polymer ?
#
loop_
_entity_poly.entity_id
_entity_poly.type
_entity_poly.pdbx_seq_one_letter_code
_entity_poly.pdbx_strand_id
1 'polypeptide(L)'
;KPIDRRMVREALEGNRPVVTVEDHALQGGFGSIVLETAQDMGIDSSNVARLGLPDRFIEHGSRSSQLSEAGIDATSIASTIMAMIEGTSGPGTDRHPDAMPGAQKLDVDGRPILTTD
;
A
#
# COMPACT_ATOMS: atom_id res chain seq x y z
N LYS A 1 8.90 7.44 18.01
CA LYS A 1 7.64 7.30 18.76
C LYS A 1 7.64 8.31 19.90
N PRO A 2 6.51 8.97 20.11
CA PRO A 2 5.22 8.80 19.42
C PRO A 2 5.21 9.42 18.02
N ILE A 3 4.24 9.00 17.18
CA ILE A 3 4.01 9.62 15.87
C ILE A 3 3.39 11.02 16.06
N ASP A 4 3.73 11.96 15.18
CA ASP A 4 3.09 13.28 15.17
C ASP A 4 1.68 13.19 14.56
N ARG A 5 0.68 13.10 15.43
CA ARG A 5 -0.74 12.98 15.04
C ARG A 5 -1.23 14.21 14.27
N ARG A 6 -0.69 15.39 14.56
CA ARG A 6 -1.06 16.62 13.85
C ARG A 6 -0.57 16.59 12.41
N MET A 7 0.67 16.17 12.20
CA MET A 7 1.25 16.03 10.85
C MET A 7 0.46 14.98 10.04
N VAL A 8 0.11 13.85 10.64
CA VAL A 8 -0.72 12.83 9.97
C VAL A 8 -2.07 13.41 9.55
N ARG A 9 -2.74 14.14 10.44
CA ARG A 9 -4.02 14.81 10.14
C ARG A 9 -3.88 15.79 8.98
N GLU A 10 -2.93 16.70 9.05
CA GLU A 10 -2.69 17.72 8.02
C GLU A 10 -2.39 17.09 6.64
N ALA A 11 -1.64 15.99 6.62
CA ALA A 11 -1.33 15.27 5.38
C ALA A 11 -2.58 14.61 4.78
N LEU A 12 -3.40 13.94 5.58
CA LEU A 12 -4.55 13.16 5.11
C LEU A 12 -5.76 14.05 4.74
N GLU A 13 -6.02 15.10 5.50
CA GLU A 13 -7.12 16.04 5.24
C GLU A 13 -6.82 17.00 4.07
N GLY A 14 -5.58 17.01 3.56
CA GLY A 14 -5.15 17.89 2.47
C GLY A 14 -5.71 17.55 1.09
N ASN A 15 -6.58 16.55 0.95
CA ASN A 15 -7.17 16.09 -0.31
C ASN A 15 -6.14 15.84 -1.43
N ARG A 16 -4.99 15.32 -1.05
CA ARG A 16 -3.87 14.95 -1.94
C ARG A 16 -3.45 13.52 -1.69
N PRO A 17 -2.91 12.83 -2.68
CA PRO A 17 -2.30 11.53 -2.46
C PRO A 17 -1.20 11.60 -1.40
N VAL A 18 -1.18 10.62 -0.52
CA VAL A 18 -0.14 10.43 0.49
C VAL A 18 0.53 9.09 0.23
N VAL A 19 1.85 9.11 0.10
CA VAL A 19 2.63 7.89 -0.09
C VAL A 19 3.62 7.77 1.06
N THR A 20 3.54 6.67 1.80
CA THR A 20 4.58 6.31 2.77
C THR A 20 5.58 5.38 2.12
N VAL A 21 6.86 5.62 2.34
CA VAL A 21 7.94 4.78 1.81
C VAL A 21 8.82 4.34 2.96
N GLU A 22 9.03 3.05 3.07
CA GLU A 22 9.85 2.48 4.14
C GLU A 22 10.71 1.33 3.62
N ASP A 23 11.96 1.31 4.03
CA ASP A 23 12.86 0.19 3.78
C ASP A 23 12.71 -0.85 4.90
N HIS A 24 11.50 -1.34 5.02
CA HIS A 24 11.04 -2.25 6.06
C HIS A 24 9.81 -3.01 5.56
N ALA A 25 9.46 -4.10 6.22
CA ALA A 25 8.22 -4.81 5.95
C ALA A 25 7.01 -3.88 6.09
N LEU A 26 6.10 -3.92 5.12
CA LEU A 26 4.87 -3.11 5.13
C LEU A 26 4.00 -3.39 6.35
N GLN A 27 3.90 -4.66 6.75
CA GLN A 27 3.10 -5.07 7.90
C GLN A 27 3.79 -4.64 9.19
N GLY A 28 3.08 -3.86 10.02
CA GLY A 28 3.61 -3.34 11.28
C GLY A 28 4.67 -2.25 11.14
N GLY A 29 4.93 -1.77 9.92
CA GLY A 29 5.87 -0.70 9.62
C GLY A 29 5.29 0.70 9.81
N PHE A 30 6.00 1.71 9.32
CA PHE A 30 5.62 3.12 9.46
C PHE A 30 4.28 3.42 8.80
N GLY A 31 4.05 2.91 7.58
CA GLY A 31 2.78 3.09 6.89
C GLY A 31 1.59 2.50 7.64
N SER A 32 1.78 1.37 8.32
CA SER A 32 0.75 0.78 9.22
C SER A 32 0.43 1.73 10.37
N ILE A 33 1.44 2.33 11.01
CA ILE A 33 1.24 3.29 12.10
C ILE A 33 0.47 4.53 11.62
N VAL A 34 0.71 4.99 10.40
CA VAL A 34 -0.05 6.10 9.80
C VAL A 34 -1.52 5.74 9.66
N LEU A 35 -1.84 4.54 9.13
CA LEU A 35 -3.22 4.08 8.97
C LEU A 35 -3.93 3.87 10.32
N GLU A 36 -3.27 3.26 11.29
CA GLU A 36 -3.79 3.09 12.66
C GLU A 36 -4.07 4.45 13.30
N THR A 37 -3.15 5.41 13.14
CA THR A 37 -3.32 6.77 13.66
C THR A 37 -4.49 7.49 13.01
N ALA A 38 -4.68 7.33 11.70
CA ALA A 38 -5.84 7.87 10.98
C ALA A 38 -7.14 7.26 11.49
N GLN A 39 -7.18 5.94 11.67
CA GLN A 39 -8.32 5.23 12.21
C GLN A 39 -8.68 5.72 13.62
N ASP A 40 -7.70 5.86 14.51
CA ASP A 40 -7.89 6.37 15.86
C ASP A 40 -8.43 7.81 15.89
N MET A 41 -8.16 8.58 14.87
CA MET A 41 -8.64 9.97 14.73
C MET A 41 -9.94 10.08 13.94
N GLY A 42 -10.47 8.98 13.39
CA GLY A 42 -11.65 8.97 12.53
C GLY A 42 -11.42 9.70 11.19
N ILE A 43 -10.20 9.68 10.67
CA ILE A 43 -9.83 10.34 9.41
C ILE A 43 -9.82 9.30 8.28
N ASP A 44 -10.38 9.68 7.13
CA ASP A 44 -10.30 8.86 5.92
C ASP A 44 -8.84 8.74 5.46
N SER A 45 -8.42 7.51 5.20
CA SER A 45 -7.09 7.16 4.71
C SER A 45 -7.10 6.50 3.33
N SER A 46 -8.19 6.63 2.60
CA SER A 46 -8.34 6.06 1.24
C SER A 46 -7.36 6.65 0.23
N ASN A 47 -6.80 7.84 0.52
CA ASN A 47 -5.79 8.52 -0.27
C ASN A 47 -4.35 8.12 0.09
N VAL A 48 -4.15 7.07 0.91
CA VAL A 48 -2.83 6.61 1.34
C VAL A 48 -2.40 5.38 0.54
N ALA A 49 -1.22 5.43 -0.06
CA ALA A 49 -0.50 4.25 -0.54
C ALA A 49 0.74 3.99 0.31
N ARG A 50 1.01 2.73 0.58
CA ARG A 50 2.18 2.31 1.35
C ARG A 50 3.14 1.55 0.45
N LEU A 51 4.40 1.97 0.43
CA LEU A 51 5.49 1.31 -0.28
C LEU A 51 6.54 0.85 0.72
N GLY A 52 6.92 -0.41 0.63
CA GLY A 52 7.88 -1.05 1.52
C GLY A 52 8.21 -2.45 1.06
N LEU A 53 8.96 -3.18 1.87
CA LEU A 53 9.34 -4.54 1.54
C LEU A 53 8.12 -5.47 1.58
N PRO A 54 7.85 -6.21 0.49
CA PRO A 54 6.78 -7.20 0.46
C PRO A 54 7.08 -8.37 1.39
N ASP A 55 6.03 -9.09 1.82
CA ASP A 55 6.17 -10.30 2.65
C ASP A 55 6.57 -11.51 1.78
N ARG A 56 7.75 -11.43 1.18
CA ARG A 56 8.42 -12.48 0.41
C ARG A 56 9.92 -12.29 0.46
N PHE A 57 10.65 -13.33 0.15
CA PHE A 57 12.09 -13.22 -0.02
C PHE A 57 12.43 -12.34 -1.23
N ILE A 58 13.34 -11.41 -1.03
CA ILE A 58 13.95 -10.62 -2.10
C ILE A 58 15.30 -11.25 -2.40
N GLU A 59 15.55 -11.55 -3.66
CA GLU A 59 16.78 -12.21 -4.06
C GLU A 59 18.01 -11.33 -3.78
N HIS A 60 19.13 -12.02 -3.54
CA HIS A 60 20.41 -11.34 -3.37
C HIS A 60 20.79 -10.58 -4.64
N GLY A 61 21.16 -9.34 -4.49
CA GLY A 61 21.52 -8.48 -5.61
C GLY A 61 22.09 -7.14 -5.16
N SER A 62 22.27 -6.24 -6.11
CA SER A 62 22.67 -4.88 -5.80
C SER A 62 21.55 -4.15 -5.04
N ARG A 63 21.92 -3.15 -4.24
CA ARG A 63 20.92 -2.32 -3.54
C ARG A 63 19.87 -1.76 -4.49
N SER A 64 20.28 -1.26 -5.66
CA SER A 64 19.38 -0.71 -6.67
C SER A 64 18.41 -1.74 -7.23
N SER A 65 18.88 -2.96 -7.52
CA SER A 65 18.01 -4.03 -8.02
C SER A 65 16.99 -4.48 -6.96
N GLN A 66 17.40 -4.55 -5.69
CA GLN A 66 16.52 -4.90 -4.59
C GLN A 66 15.44 -3.83 -4.33
N LEU A 67 15.81 -2.54 -4.40
CA LEU A 67 14.82 -1.44 -4.29
C LEU A 67 13.81 -1.47 -5.43
N SER A 68 14.27 -1.73 -6.65
CA SER A 68 13.41 -1.85 -7.82
C SER A 68 12.47 -3.06 -7.71
N GLU A 69 13.01 -4.22 -7.30
CA GLU A 69 12.21 -5.42 -7.07
C GLU A 69 11.14 -5.23 -5.98
N ALA A 70 11.49 -4.49 -4.93
CA ALA A 70 10.56 -4.14 -3.85
C ALA A 70 9.56 -3.03 -4.24
N GLY A 71 9.75 -2.35 -5.37
CA GLY A 71 8.89 -1.25 -5.81
C GLY A 71 9.05 0.04 -4.99
N ILE A 72 10.23 0.23 -4.38
CA ILE A 72 10.56 1.40 -3.56
C ILE A 72 11.72 2.22 -4.14
N ASP A 73 12.02 2.04 -5.42
CA ASP A 73 12.91 2.92 -6.17
C ASP A 73 12.17 4.22 -6.59
N ALA A 74 12.92 5.21 -7.04
CA ALA A 74 12.36 6.50 -7.42
C ALA A 74 11.30 6.40 -8.53
N THR A 75 11.48 5.53 -9.50
CA THR A 75 10.55 5.32 -10.61
C THR A 75 9.23 4.74 -10.11
N SER A 76 9.28 3.72 -9.26
CA SER A 76 8.09 3.09 -8.68
C SER A 76 7.31 4.05 -7.80
N ILE A 77 8.00 4.85 -6.99
CA ILE A 77 7.39 5.89 -6.15
C ILE A 77 6.66 6.92 -7.02
N ALA A 78 7.34 7.45 -8.05
CA ALA A 78 6.75 8.41 -8.96
C ALA A 78 5.53 7.84 -9.71
N SER A 79 5.62 6.60 -10.19
CA SER A 79 4.50 5.92 -10.87
C SER A 79 3.30 5.73 -9.94
N THR A 80 3.53 5.39 -8.68
CA THR A 80 2.45 5.27 -7.68
C THR A 80 1.75 6.60 -7.45
N ILE A 81 2.51 7.69 -7.28
CA ILE A 81 1.94 9.02 -7.08
C ILE A 81 1.12 9.44 -8.30
N MET A 82 1.64 9.26 -9.50
CA MET A 82 0.93 9.62 -10.73
C MET A 82 -0.36 8.81 -10.90
N ALA A 83 -0.33 7.51 -10.64
CA ALA A 83 -1.53 6.67 -10.69
C ALA A 83 -2.60 7.11 -9.68
N MET A 84 -2.20 7.52 -8.48
CA MET A 84 -3.13 8.05 -7.46
C MET A 84 -3.75 9.38 -7.90
N ILE A 85 -2.98 10.27 -8.54
CA ILE A 85 -3.49 11.54 -9.06
C ILE A 85 -4.51 11.30 -10.20
N GLU A 86 -4.24 10.32 -11.05
CA GLU A 86 -5.10 9.97 -12.18
C GLU A 86 -6.32 9.13 -11.76
N GLY A 87 -6.43 8.72 -10.50
CA GLY A 87 -7.48 7.84 -10.00
C GLY A 87 -7.37 6.41 -10.50
N THR A 88 -6.20 6.01 -11.01
CA THR A 88 -5.89 4.64 -11.42
C THR A 88 -5.13 3.90 -10.32
N SER A 89 -5.26 2.58 -10.26
CA SER A 89 -4.48 1.78 -9.30
C SER A 89 -3.03 1.72 -9.74
N GLY A 90 -2.13 2.39 -9.00
CA GLY A 90 -0.69 2.32 -9.24
C GLY A 90 -0.10 0.94 -8.92
N PRO A 91 1.07 0.60 -9.50
CA PRO A 91 1.84 -0.55 -9.08
C PRO A 91 2.31 -0.31 -7.63
N GLY A 92 1.88 -1.15 -6.70
CA GLY A 92 2.28 -1.04 -5.28
C GLY A 92 1.15 -0.72 -4.30
N THR A 93 -0.07 -0.43 -4.77
CA THR A 93 -1.22 -0.45 -3.88
C THR A 93 -1.47 -1.89 -3.44
N ASP A 94 -1.43 -2.10 -2.16
CA ASP A 94 -1.62 -3.32 -1.36
C ASP A 94 -2.60 -4.35 -1.97
N ARG A 95 -2.28 -4.86 -3.15
CA ARG A 95 -2.87 -6.12 -3.59
C ARG A 95 -2.01 -7.19 -2.94
N HIS A 96 -2.56 -7.82 -1.91
CA HIS A 96 -2.02 -9.03 -1.33
C HIS A 96 -1.45 -9.90 -2.48
N PRO A 97 -0.14 -10.24 -2.47
CA PRO A 97 0.46 -11.03 -3.55
C PRO A 97 -0.18 -12.40 -3.73
N ASP A 98 -1.00 -12.85 -2.78
CA ASP A 98 -1.79 -14.07 -2.84
C ASP A 98 -3.18 -13.89 -3.50
N ALA A 99 -3.50 -12.73 -4.06
CA ALA A 99 -4.58 -12.63 -5.01
C ALA A 99 -4.14 -13.36 -6.29
N MET A 100 -4.15 -14.69 -6.23
CA MET A 100 -3.97 -15.56 -7.40
C MET A 100 -4.91 -15.05 -8.51
N PRO A 101 -4.42 -14.83 -9.73
CA PRO A 101 -5.32 -14.63 -10.86
C PRO A 101 -6.18 -15.90 -10.97
N GLY A 102 -7.46 -15.78 -10.63
CA GLY A 102 -8.40 -16.88 -10.59
C GLY A 102 -8.91 -17.33 -9.21
N ALA A 103 -8.57 -16.61 -8.13
CA ALA A 103 -9.20 -16.86 -6.83
C ALA A 103 -10.71 -16.61 -6.96
N GLN A 104 -11.48 -17.68 -7.04
CA GLN A 104 -12.95 -17.64 -7.05
C GLN A 104 -13.43 -17.06 -5.73
N LYS A 105 -14.22 -15.97 -5.80
CA LYS A 105 -14.93 -15.49 -4.61
C LYS A 105 -15.90 -16.55 -4.15
N LEU A 106 -15.80 -16.91 -2.89
CA LEU A 106 -16.70 -17.85 -2.23
C LEU A 106 -17.73 -17.07 -1.42
N ASP A 107 -18.96 -17.57 -1.34
CA ASP A 107 -19.98 -17.06 -0.43
C ASP A 107 -19.70 -17.48 1.03
N VAL A 108 -20.56 -17.09 1.92
CA VAL A 108 -20.45 -17.40 3.37
C VAL A 108 -20.49 -18.90 3.68
N ASP A 109 -20.98 -19.71 2.76
CA ASP A 109 -21.07 -21.16 2.87
C ASP A 109 -19.93 -21.88 2.11
N GLY A 110 -18.95 -21.12 1.59
CA GLY A 110 -17.78 -21.64 0.88
C GLY A 110 -18.07 -22.08 -0.57
N ARG A 111 -19.15 -21.60 -1.19
CA ARG A 111 -19.52 -21.92 -2.57
C ARG A 111 -19.01 -20.85 -3.54
N PRO A 112 -18.60 -21.22 -4.76
CA PRO A 112 -18.17 -20.27 -5.77
C PRO A 112 -19.29 -19.30 -6.15
N ILE A 113 -19.03 -18.00 -6.07
CA ILE A 113 -19.93 -16.98 -6.61
C ILE A 113 -19.72 -16.95 -8.12
N LEU A 114 -20.72 -17.43 -8.88
CA LEU A 114 -20.73 -17.30 -10.34
C LEU A 114 -21.08 -15.84 -10.67
N THR A 115 -20.10 -15.08 -11.15
CA THR A 115 -20.37 -13.80 -11.80
C THR A 115 -20.84 -14.10 -13.22
N THR A 116 -22.11 -13.90 -13.49
CA THR A 116 -22.62 -13.81 -14.87
C THR A 116 -22.29 -12.41 -15.40
N ASP A 117 -21.54 -12.38 -16.50
CA ASP A 117 -21.35 -11.16 -17.29
C ASP A 117 -22.67 -10.66 -17.87
#